data_57a21858785bbae6ca65c4838447baaf
#
_entry.id   57a21858785bbae6ca65c4838447baaf
#
_cell.length_a   1.000
_cell.length_b   1.000
_cell.length_c   1.000
_cell.angle_alpha   90.00
_cell.angle_beta   90.00
_cell.angle_gamma   90.00
#
_symmetry.space_group_name_H-M   'P 1'
#
loop_
_entity.id
_entity.type
_entity.pdbx_description
1 polymer ?
#
loop_
_entity_poly.entity_id
_entity_poly.type
_entity_poly.pdbx_seq_one_letter_code
_entity_poly.pdbx_strand_id
1 'polypeptide(L)'
;MSSIKVNCGNIEISNDNKICIIAGPCQLETEQHAMDMAGKVQEITKKFSLGFIYKTSFDKANRTSLKGKRGAGLETSLPVFDKIKKELNIPILTDIHNIEQCSIVSKHVDVLQIPAFLCRQTDLLIAAAKTNKIINVKKGQFLAPWDMVNVTKKISDSGNKNILVTERGASFGYNTLVSDMRSLPIMAKNGYPVIFDATHSVQQPG
;
A
#
# COMPACT_ATOMS: atom_id res chain seq x y z
N MET A 1 -15.37 5.73 18.67
CA MET A 1 -15.33 4.31 18.17
C MET A 1 -13.94 3.81 18.44
N SER A 2 -13.81 2.55 18.91
CA SER A 2 -12.49 1.93 19.10
C SER A 2 -11.80 1.77 17.74
N SER A 3 -10.52 2.12 17.68
CA SER A 3 -9.68 1.93 16.48
C SER A 3 -9.52 0.42 16.19
N ILE A 4 -9.70 0.05 14.95
CA ILE A 4 -9.45 -1.32 14.48
C ILE A 4 -7.95 -1.55 14.46
N LYS A 5 -7.51 -2.69 14.97
CA LYS A 5 -6.12 -3.13 14.94
C LYS A 5 -5.91 -4.10 13.80
N VAL A 6 -4.88 -3.88 13.01
CA VAL A 6 -4.47 -4.74 11.90
C VAL A 6 -3.06 -5.26 12.18
N ASN A 7 -2.90 -6.57 12.22
CA ASN A 7 -1.62 -7.20 12.53
C ASN A 7 -0.90 -7.63 11.24
N CYS A 8 0.30 -7.10 11.02
CA CYS A 8 1.18 -7.46 9.92
C CYS A 8 2.45 -8.11 10.50
N GLY A 9 2.47 -9.44 10.56
CA GLY A 9 3.50 -10.15 11.30
C GLY A 9 3.46 -9.76 12.79
N ASN A 10 4.56 -9.25 13.30
CA ASN A 10 4.69 -8.74 14.68
C ASN A 10 4.35 -7.25 14.83
N ILE A 11 3.88 -6.60 13.78
CA ILE A 11 3.55 -5.16 13.78
C ILE A 11 2.05 -5.00 13.93
N GLU A 12 1.61 -4.38 15.04
CA GLU A 12 0.23 -3.96 15.23
C GLU A 12 0.03 -2.52 14.71
N ILE A 13 -0.82 -2.37 13.71
CA ILE A 13 -1.11 -1.07 13.06
C ILE A 13 -2.49 -0.60 13.52
N SER A 14 -2.55 0.60 14.09
CA SER A 14 -3.81 1.24 14.49
C SER A 14 -3.64 2.76 14.51
N ASN A 15 -4.77 3.49 14.57
CA ASN A 15 -4.72 4.95 14.69
C ASN A 15 -4.26 5.44 16.08
N ASP A 16 -4.22 4.54 17.07
CA ASP A 16 -3.88 4.87 18.46
C ASP A 16 -2.44 4.43 18.83
N ASN A 17 -1.80 3.67 17.95
CA ASN A 17 -0.47 3.13 18.20
C ASN A 17 0.64 4.08 17.71
N LYS A 18 1.87 3.77 18.11
CA LYS A 18 3.07 4.36 17.53
C LYS A 18 3.06 4.13 16.02
N ILE A 19 3.54 5.09 15.25
CA ILE A 19 3.61 4.96 13.80
C ILE A 19 4.47 3.76 13.38
N CYS A 20 4.08 3.10 12.29
CA CYS A 20 4.92 2.17 11.57
C CYS A 20 5.34 2.77 10.21
N ILE A 21 6.44 2.31 9.68
CA ILE A 21 7.02 2.80 8.43
C ILE A 21 6.74 1.78 7.32
N ILE A 22 6.16 2.26 6.23
CA ILE A 22 6.02 1.52 4.97
C ILE A 22 6.94 2.22 3.98
N ALA A 23 8.07 1.63 3.62
CA ALA A 23 9.07 2.29 2.78
C ALA A 23 9.83 1.29 1.90
N GLY A 24 10.41 1.82 0.81
CA GLY A 24 11.21 1.11 -0.15
C GLY A 24 11.24 1.83 -1.50
N PRO A 25 12.00 1.33 -2.48
CA PRO A 25 12.07 1.94 -3.81
C PRO A 25 10.70 1.90 -4.50
N CYS A 26 10.38 2.95 -5.25
CA CYS A 26 9.08 3.09 -5.88
C CYS A 26 8.75 1.91 -6.81
N GLN A 27 9.76 1.35 -7.50
CA GLN A 27 9.66 0.15 -8.32
C GLN A 27 10.83 -0.80 -8.03
N LEU A 28 10.58 -2.10 -8.18
CA LEU A 28 11.63 -3.11 -8.12
C LEU A 28 12.43 -3.05 -9.42
N GLU A 29 13.74 -2.85 -9.33
CA GLU A 29 14.64 -2.80 -10.47
C GLU A 29 15.52 -4.05 -10.53
N THR A 30 16.24 -4.34 -9.44
CA THR A 30 17.08 -5.54 -9.30
C THR A 30 16.93 -6.14 -7.91
N GLU A 31 17.20 -7.43 -7.79
CA GLU A 31 17.22 -8.14 -6.50
C GLU A 31 18.21 -7.50 -5.51
N GLN A 32 19.45 -7.24 -5.98
CA GLN A 32 20.47 -6.65 -5.12
C GLN A 32 20.06 -5.31 -4.55
N HIS A 33 19.53 -4.41 -5.39
CA HIS A 33 19.03 -3.11 -4.94
C HIS A 33 17.88 -3.25 -3.95
N ALA A 34 16.96 -4.20 -4.18
CA ALA A 34 15.83 -4.44 -3.28
C ALA A 34 16.30 -4.93 -1.90
N MET A 35 17.24 -5.88 -1.85
CA MET A 35 17.82 -6.41 -0.61
C MET A 35 18.57 -5.32 0.16
N ASP A 36 19.43 -4.55 -0.52
CA ASP A 36 20.22 -3.48 0.10
C ASP A 36 19.32 -2.39 0.71
N MET A 37 18.29 -1.97 -0.03
CA MET A 37 17.34 -0.96 0.45
C MET A 37 16.49 -1.48 1.60
N ALA A 38 16.00 -2.72 1.53
CA ALA A 38 15.24 -3.34 2.61
C ALA A 38 16.07 -3.42 3.90
N GLY A 39 17.32 -3.88 3.81
CA GLY A 39 18.24 -3.97 4.95
C GLY A 39 18.55 -2.62 5.57
N LYS A 40 18.92 -1.61 4.76
CA LYS A 40 19.23 -0.26 5.24
C LYS A 40 18.05 0.41 5.94
N VAL A 41 16.85 0.32 5.35
CA VAL A 41 15.64 0.91 5.98
C VAL A 41 15.28 0.16 7.26
N GLN A 42 15.43 -1.16 7.28
CA GLN A 42 15.23 -1.96 8.50
C GLN A 42 16.17 -1.52 9.63
N GLU A 43 17.46 -1.32 9.34
CA GLU A 43 18.43 -0.84 10.33
C GLU A 43 18.03 0.53 10.91
N ILE A 44 17.59 1.45 10.05
CA ILE A 44 17.15 2.78 10.47
C ILE A 44 15.90 2.67 11.36
N THR A 45 14.89 1.93 10.94
CA THR A 45 13.65 1.80 11.71
C THR A 45 13.85 1.10 13.05
N LYS A 46 14.75 0.12 13.11
CA LYS A 46 15.16 -0.54 14.38
C LYS A 46 15.77 0.45 15.38
N LYS A 47 16.60 1.41 14.94
CA LYS A 47 17.19 2.44 15.82
C LYS A 47 16.13 3.30 16.53
N PHE A 48 14.98 3.48 15.91
CA PHE A 48 13.85 4.24 16.45
C PHE A 48 12.77 3.36 17.08
N SER A 49 12.97 2.05 17.14
CA SER A 49 11.97 1.08 17.60
C SER A 49 10.62 1.24 16.89
N LEU A 50 10.66 1.39 15.55
CA LEU A 50 9.49 1.49 14.68
C LEU A 50 9.24 0.17 13.94
N GLY A 51 7.97 -0.20 13.81
CA GLY A 51 7.56 -1.28 12.90
C GLY A 51 7.91 -0.90 11.44
N PHE A 52 8.34 -1.88 10.65
CA PHE A 52 8.74 -1.67 9.26
C PHE A 52 8.12 -2.70 8.34
N ILE A 53 7.48 -2.23 7.26
CA ILE A 53 6.97 -3.01 6.14
C ILE A 53 7.73 -2.56 4.90
N TYR A 54 8.42 -3.47 4.24
CA TYR A 54 9.10 -3.15 2.99
C TYR A 54 8.10 -3.01 1.85
N LYS A 55 8.21 -1.93 1.08
CA LYS A 55 7.31 -1.65 -0.04
C LYS A 55 8.07 -1.43 -1.33
N THR A 56 7.70 -2.16 -2.37
CA THR A 56 8.10 -1.86 -3.74
C THR A 56 7.04 -2.37 -4.72
N SER A 57 6.94 -1.76 -5.90
CA SER A 57 6.01 -2.22 -6.94
C SER A 57 6.77 -3.05 -7.98
N PHE A 58 6.23 -4.19 -8.36
CA PHE A 58 6.79 -5.02 -9.44
C PHE A 58 6.52 -4.44 -10.83
N ASP A 59 5.47 -3.62 -10.95
CA ASP A 59 5.07 -2.95 -12.19
C ASP A 59 4.52 -1.55 -11.91
N LYS A 60 4.89 -0.60 -12.71
CA LYS A 60 4.30 0.74 -12.79
C LYS A 60 3.35 0.81 -13.99
N ALA A 61 2.19 0.17 -13.85
CA ALA A 61 1.21 -0.03 -14.92
C ALA A 61 0.64 1.28 -15.51
N ASN A 62 0.78 2.39 -14.80
CA ASN A 62 0.24 3.71 -15.17
C ASN A 62 1.30 4.71 -15.67
N ARG A 63 2.42 4.23 -16.24
CA ARG A 63 3.41 5.13 -16.84
C ARG A 63 2.80 5.96 -17.97
N THR A 64 3.11 7.25 -17.99
CA THR A 64 2.63 8.20 -19.02
C THR A 64 3.16 7.81 -20.40
N SER A 65 4.43 7.41 -20.49
CA SER A 65 5.06 7.01 -21.75
C SER A 65 5.07 5.48 -21.91
N LEU A 66 4.72 5.01 -23.10
CA LEU A 66 4.84 3.59 -23.47
C LEU A 66 6.28 3.05 -23.32
N LYS A 67 7.29 3.92 -23.52
CA LYS A 67 8.72 3.58 -23.38
C LYS A 67 9.22 3.70 -21.94
N GLY A 68 8.39 4.13 -20.99
CA GLY A 68 8.76 4.28 -19.57
C GLY A 68 9.11 2.93 -18.93
N LYS A 69 10.19 2.90 -18.14
CA LYS A 69 10.55 1.70 -17.37
C LYS A 69 9.45 1.39 -16.36
N ARG A 70 8.91 0.19 -16.39
CA ARG A 70 7.80 -0.25 -15.55
C ARG A 70 8.21 -1.03 -14.30
N GLY A 71 9.44 -1.48 -14.22
CA GLY A 71 9.95 -2.35 -13.14
C GLY A 71 10.38 -3.71 -13.67
N ALA A 72 10.69 -4.65 -12.77
CA ALA A 72 11.19 -5.98 -13.11
C ALA A 72 10.09 -6.94 -13.62
N GLY A 73 8.82 -6.59 -13.47
CA GLY A 73 7.68 -7.45 -13.82
C GLY A 73 7.33 -8.45 -12.72
N LEU A 74 6.16 -9.09 -12.87
CA LEU A 74 5.59 -9.95 -11.85
C LEU A 74 6.47 -11.16 -11.55
N GLU A 75 6.76 -11.97 -12.58
CA GLU A 75 7.47 -13.25 -12.41
C GLU A 75 8.86 -13.08 -11.78
N THR A 76 9.60 -12.05 -12.19
CA THR A 76 10.92 -11.74 -11.64
C THR A 76 10.85 -11.25 -10.20
N SER A 77 9.77 -10.56 -9.82
CA SER A 77 9.66 -9.92 -8.51
C SER A 77 9.23 -10.88 -7.40
N LEU A 78 8.44 -11.92 -7.70
CA LEU A 78 7.93 -12.83 -6.67
C LEU A 78 9.05 -13.55 -5.90
N PRO A 79 10.09 -14.13 -6.56
CA PRO A 79 11.21 -14.74 -5.84
C PRO A 79 12.00 -13.74 -4.98
N VAL A 80 12.10 -12.47 -5.42
CA VAL A 80 12.77 -11.41 -4.65
C VAL A 80 12.00 -11.11 -3.36
N PHE A 81 10.66 -11.07 -3.41
CA PHE A 81 9.84 -10.91 -2.22
C PHE A 81 10.04 -12.05 -1.24
N ASP A 82 10.02 -13.30 -1.69
CA ASP A 82 10.25 -14.46 -0.85
C ASP A 82 11.65 -14.41 -0.19
N LYS A 83 12.66 -14.00 -0.95
CA LYS A 83 14.04 -13.86 -0.44
C LYS A 83 14.13 -12.80 0.66
N ILE A 84 13.57 -11.61 0.45
CA ILE A 84 13.54 -10.54 1.47
C ILE A 84 12.85 -11.03 2.75
N LYS A 85 11.69 -11.69 2.62
CA LYS A 85 10.97 -12.24 3.78
C LYS A 85 11.81 -13.28 4.53
N LYS A 86 12.45 -14.17 3.80
CA LYS A 86 13.25 -15.26 4.37
C LYS A 86 14.52 -14.76 5.07
N GLU A 87 15.26 -13.84 4.45
CA GLU A 87 16.57 -13.41 4.93
C GLU A 87 16.49 -12.26 5.94
N LEU A 88 15.54 -11.33 5.77
CA LEU A 88 15.43 -10.15 6.62
C LEU A 88 14.25 -10.22 7.62
N ASN A 89 13.36 -11.19 7.47
CA ASN A 89 12.16 -11.35 8.29
C ASN A 89 11.33 -10.05 8.35
N ILE A 90 11.08 -9.43 7.19
CA ILE A 90 10.33 -8.18 7.04
C ILE A 90 9.03 -8.46 6.28
N PRO A 91 7.86 -7.99 6.75
CA PRO A 91 6.63 -8.02 5.95
C PRO A 91 6.76 -7.18 4.68
N ILE A 92 6.04 -7.59 3.64
CA ILE A 92 6.10 -6.95 2.31
C ILE A 92 4.75 -6.44 1.87
N LEU A 93 4.76 -5.25 1.27
CA LEU A 93 3.65 -4.64 0.57
C LEU A 93 4.00 -4.43 -0.91
N THR A 94 3.11 -4.81 -1.81
CA THR A 94 3.21 -4.47 -3.24
C THR A 94 1.86 -4.14 -3.85
N ASP A 95 1.86 -3.43 -4.99
CA ASP A 95 0.64 -3.09 -5.73
C ASP A 95 0.10 -4.31 -6.49
N ILE A 96 -1.22 -4.34 -6.71
CA ILE A 96 -1.90 -5.22 -7.66
C ILE A 96 -2.75 -4.37 -8.61
N HIS A 97 -2.90 -4.81 -9.86
CA HIS A 97 -3.54 -4.00 -10.91
C HIS A 97 -4.75 -4.68 -11.56
N ASN A 98 -4.89 -5.99 -11.41
CA ASN A 98 -6.01 -6.79 -11.93
C ASN A 98 -6.37 -7.94 -10.98
N ILE A 99 -7.47 -8.63 -11.31
CA ILE A 99 -8.05 -9.69 -10.47
C ILE A 99 -7.10 -10.90 -10.37
N GLU A 100 -6.48 -11.29 -11.47
CA GLU A 100 -5.60 -12.46 -11.56
C GLU A 100 -4.38 -12.32 -10.65
N GLN A 101 -3.83 -11.11 -10.54
CA GLN A 101 -2.68 -10.83 -9.68
C GLN A 101 -3.00 -11.00 -8.19
N CYS A 102 -4.25 -10.83 -7.76
CA CYS A 102 -4.62 -10.98 -6.35
C CYS A 102 -4.23 -12.34 -5.80
N SER A 103 -4.61 -13.42 -6.48
CA SER A 103 -4.35 -14.80 -6.04
C SER A 103 -2.88 -15.19 -6.14
N ILE A 104 -2.16 -14.65 -7.12
CA ILE A 104 -0.74 -14.96 -7.35
C ILE A 104 0.11 -14.23 -6.31
N VAL A 105 -0.02 -12.90 -6.25
CA VAL A 105 0.82 -12.03 -5.41
C VAL A 105 0.60 -12.29 -3.92
N SER A 106 -0.64 -12.61 -3.52
CA SER A 106 -0.97 -12.89 -2.11
C SER A 106 -0.17 -14.05 -1.49
N LYS A 107 0.38 -14.94 -2.29
CA LYS A 107 1.23 -16.05 -1.80
C LYS A 107 2.61 -15.58 -1.34
N HIS A 108 3.07 -14.44 -1.81
CA HIS A 108 4.43 -13.93 -1.64
C HIS A 108 4.52 -12.71 -0.72
N VAL A 109 3.41 -11.95 -0.56
CA VAL A 109 3.40 -10.71 0.23
C VAL A 109 2.39 -10.76 1.38
N ASP A 110 2.49 -9.81 2.29
CA ASP A 110 1.64 -9.71 3.48
C ASP A 110 0.53 -8.67 3.30
N VAL A 111 0.79 -7.64 2.48
CA VAL A 111 -0.13 -6.55 2.20
C VAL A 111 -0.28 -6.38 0.69
N LEU A 112 -1.52 -6.45 0.20
CA LEU A 112 -1.88 -6.10 -1.18
C LEU A 112 -2.31 -4.63 -1.22
N GLN A 113 -1.69 -3.83 -2.08
CA GLN A 113 -2.06 -2.44 -2.26
C GLN A 113 -2.92 -2.24 -3.51
N ILE A 114 -4.06 -1.59 -3.34
CA ILE A 114 -4.89 -1.10 -4.43
C ILE A 114 -4.43 0.32 -4.80
N PRO A 115 -3.94 0.54 -6.03
CA PRO A 115 -3.55 1.86 -6.51
C PRO A 115 -4.70 2.87 -6.49
N ALA A 116 -4.37 4.15 -6.35
CA ALA A 116 -5.36 5.22 -6.22
C ALA A 116 -6.36 5.27 -7.39
N PHE A 117 -5.91 5.06 -8.63
CA PHE A 117 -6.79 5.06 -9.80
C PHE A 117 -7.80 3.90 -9.81
N LEU A 118 -7.49 2.81 -9.09
CA LEU A 118 -8.30 1.59 -9.06
C LEU A 118 -9.13 1.46 -7.77
N CYS A 119 -9.11 2.46 -6.90
CA CYS A 119 -9.73 2.38 -5.58
C CYS A 119 -11.25 2.14 -5.57
N ARG A 120 -11.94 2.38 -6.68
CA ARG A 120 -13.38 2.14 -6.83
C ARG A 120 -13.73 0.88 -7.63
N GLN A 121 -12.76 0.15 -8.18
CA GLN A 121 -12.99 -1.05 -8.99
C GLN A 121 -13.50 -2.20 -8.10
N THR A 122 -14.82 -2.43 -8.16
CA THR A 122 -15.52 -3.34 -7.24
C THR A 122 -14.95 -4.76 -7.32
N ASP A 123 -14.78 -5.30 -8.52
CA ASP A 123 -14.31 -6.68 -8.69
C ASP A 123 -12.88 -6.88 -8.19
N LEU A 124 -12.01 -5.87 -8.39
CA LEU A 124 -10.65 -5.90 -7.87
C LEU A 124 -10.63 -5.88 -6.33
N LEU A 125 -11.47 -5.03 -5.70
CA LEU A 125 -11.58 -4.95 -4.24
C LEU A 125 -12.08 -6.27 -3.66
N ILE A 126 -13.09 -6.90 -4.29
CA ILE A 126 -13.63 -8.21 -3.86
C ILE A 126 -12.57 -9.30 -4.02
N ALA A 127 -11.87 -9.34 -5.16
CA ALA A 127 -10.83 -10.33 -5.40
C ALA A 127 -9.67 -10.20 -4.40
N ALA A 128 -9.23 -8.97 -4.12
CA ALA A 128 -8.22 -8.71 -3.11
C ALA A 128 -8.71 -9.15 -1.70
N ALA A 129 -9.95 -8.81 -1.32
CA ALA A 129 -10.53 -9.19 -0.03
C ALA A 129 -10.53 -10.72 0.17
N LYS A 130 -10.87 -11.50 -0.86
CA LYS A 130 -10.91 -12.97 -0.85
C LYS A 130 -9.56 -13.64 -0.60
N THR A 131 -8.45 -12.91 -0.74
CA THR A 131 -7.11 -13.44 -0.41
C THR A 131 -6.85 -13.54 1.09
N ASN A 132 -7.68 -12.92 1.92
CA ASN A 132 -7.50 -12.78 3.37
C ASN A 132 -6.19 -12.08 3.80
N LYS A 133 -5.49 -11.45 2.87
CA LYS A 133 -4.34 -10.59 3.19
C LYS A 133 -4.79 -9.22 3.68
N ILE A 134 -3.86 -8.45 4.23
CA ILE A 134 -4.11 -7.04 4.54
C ILE A 134 -4.29 -6.29 3.21
N ILE A 135 -5.35 -5.49 3.12
CA ILE A 135 -5.63 -4.70 1.92
C ILE A 135 -5.40 -3.23 2.24
N ASN A 136 -4.36 -2.65 1.65
CA ASN A 136 -4.12 -1.21 1.72
C ASN A 136 -4.74 -0.53 0.49
N VAL A 137 -5.74 0.33 0.70
CA VAL A 137 -6.37 1.06 -0.41
C VAL A 137 -5.90 2.50 -0.41
N LYS A 138 -5.26 2.91 -1.50
CA LYS A 138 -4.91 4.33 -1.71
C LYS A 138 -6.14 5.09 -2.16
N LYS A 139 -6.48 6.16 -1.41
CA LYS A 139 -7.57 7.07 -1.78
C LYS A 139 -7.29 7.69 -3.16
N GLY A 140 -8.24 7.57 -4.08
CA GLY A 140 -8.15 8.25 -5.37
C GLY A 140 -8.02 9.76 -5.22
N GLN A 141 -7.23 10.40 -6.09
CA GLN A 141 -7.05 11.85 -6.09
C GLN A 141 -8.36 12.62 -6.34
N PHE A 142 -9.32 11.93 -6.94
CA PHE A 142 -10.67 12.42 -7.26
C PHE A 142 -11.70 12.13 -6.16
N LEU A 143 -11.33 11.36 -5.12
CA LEU A 143 -12.26 10.87 -4.12
C LEU A 143 -12.18 11.71 -2.84
N ALA A 144 -13.34 12.07 -2.30
CA ALA A 144 -13.41 12.73 -1.00
C ALA A 144 -13.06 11.74 0.14
N PRO A 145 -12.43 12.21 1.24
CA PRO A 145 -12.02 11.32 2.33
C PRO A 145 -13.17 10.59 3.02
N TRP A 146 -14.36 11.19 3.10
CA TRP A 146 -15.55 10.55 3.67
C TRP A 146 -16.13 9.44 2.78
N ASP A 147 -15.87 9.47 1.45
CA ASP A 147 -16.33 8.43 0.53
C ASP A 147 -15.50 7.14 0.62
N MET A 148 -14.35 7.17 1.32
CA MET A 148 -13.58 5.96 1.59
C MET A 148 -14.35 4.91 2.39
N VAL A 149 -15.40 5.30 3.12
CA VAL A 149 -16.29 4.34 3.80
C VAL A 149 -16.93 3.36 2.80
N ASN A 150 -17.30 3.83 1.62
CA ASN A 150 -17.90 2.98 0.58
C ASN A 150 -16.88 1.98 0.01
N VAL A 151 -15.62 2.38 -0.08
CA VAL A 151 -14.53 1.52 -0.55
C VAL A 151 -14.22 0.44 0.49
N THR A 152 -14.02 0.82 1.73
CA THR A 152 -13.73 -0.13 2.82
C THR A 152 -14.90 -1.08 3.07
N LYS A 153 -16.14 -0.60 2.90
CA LYS A 153 -17.33 -1.44 3.03
C LYS A 153 -17.39 -2.56 1.99
N LYS A 154 -16.98 -2.34 0.75
CA LYS A 154 -16.88 -3.41 -0.26
C LYS A 154 -15.95 -4.53 0.16
N ILE A 155 -14.83 -4.19 0.80
CA ILE A 155 -13.84 -5.16 1.28
C ILE A 155 -14.38 -5.89 2.52
N SER A 156 -14.92 -5.14 3.50
CA SER A 156 -15.43 -5.72 4.74
C SER A 156 -16.66 -6.60 4.52
N ASP A 157 -17.57 -6.21 3.65
CA ASP A 157 -18.75 -7.01 3.28
C ASP A 157 -18.36 -8.28 2.49
N SER A 158 -17.17 -8.28 1.89
CA SER A 158 -16.57 -9.47 1.26
C SER A 158 -15.85 -10.39 2.26
N GLY A 159 -15.94 -10.11 3.56
CA GLY A 159 -15.44 -10.95 4.65
C GLY A 159 -14.06 -10.59 5.19
N ASN A 160 -13.36 -9.59 4.64
CA ASN A 160 -12.02 -9.19 5.08
C ASN A 160 -12.05 -7.86 5.85
N LYS A 161 -11.65 -7.89 7.11
CA LYS A 161 -11.56 -6.69 7.98
C LYS A 161 -10.14 -6.15 8.17
N ASN A 162 -9.14 -6.80 7.57
CA ASN A 162 -7.74 -6.35 7.63
C ASN A 162 -7.50 -5.26 6.57
N ILE A 163 -7.94 -4.05 6.85
CA ILE A 163 -7.95 -2.95 5.88
C ILE A 163 -7.11 -1.79 6.41
N LEU A 164 -6.28 -1.23 5.54
CA LEU A 164 -5.58 0.04 5.72
C LEU A 164 -6.09 1.02 4.67
N VAL A 165 -6.20 2.29 5.01
CA VAL A 165 -6.60 3.35 4.07
C VAL A 165 -5.51 4.40 3.96
N THR A 166 -5.12 4.75 2.74
CA THR A 166 -3.98 5.65 2.49
C THR A 166 -4.42 6.97 1.88
N GLU A 167 -4.10 8.07 2.56
CA GLU A 167 -4.13 9.42 2.00
C GLU A 167 -2.90 9.66 1.12
N ARG A 168 -3.10 10.23 -0.08
CA ARG A 168 -2.02 10.50 -1.04
C ARG A 168 -2.20 11.79 -1.85
N GLY A 169 -3.02 12.71 -1.37
CA GLY A 169 -3.36 13.96 -2.04
C GLY A 169 -4.60 13.86 -2.92
N ALA A 170 -5.20 14.99 -3.16
CA ALA A 170 -6.34 15.20 -4.05
C ALA A 170 -5.95 16.13 -5.21
N SER A 171 -6.52 15.90 -6.39
CA SER A 171 -6.31 16.78 -7.54
C SER A 171 -6.89 18.17 -7.29
N PHE A 172 -6.09 19.18 -7.58
CA PHE A 172 -6.46 20.60 -7.48
C PHE A 172 -6.10 21.29 -8.78
N GLY A 173 -7.05 21.32 -9.71
CA GLY A 173 -6.80 21.73 -11.08
C GLY A 173 -5.99 20.68 -11.86
N TYR A 174 -5.20 21.15 -12.82
CA TYR A 174 -4.37 20.28 -13.67
C TYR A 174 -2.98 20.08 -13.06
N ASN A 175 -2.49 18.84 -13.09
CA ASN A 175 -1.12 18.45 -12.71
C ASN A 175 -0.66 18.95 -11.33
N THR A 176 -1.61 19.21 -10.41
CA THR A 176 -1.33 19.68 -9.06
C THR A 176 -2.09 18.84 -8.05
N LEU A 177 -1.43 18.50 -6.95
CA LEU A 177 -2.02 17.83 -5.81
C LEU A 177 -2.01 18.74 -4.58
N VAL A 178 -3.05 18.62 -3.77
CA VAL A 178 -3.12 19.20 -2.43
C VAL A 178 -3.31 18.08 -1.43
N SER A 179 -2.50 18.07 -0.38
CA SER A 179 -2.67 17.18 0.77
C SER A 179 -3.51 17.89 1.82
N ASP A 180 -4.79 17.57 1.86
CA ASP A 180 -5.66 18.05 2.92
C ASP A 180 -5.45 17.19 4.17
N MET A 181 -4.67 17.70 5.13
CA MET A 181 -4.35 16.98 6.36
C MET A 181 -5.59 16.69 7.23
N ARG A 182 -6.71 17.37 7.01
CA ARG A 182 -7.99 17.06 7.67
C ARG A 182 -8.56 15.71 7.20
N SER A 183 -8.14 15.22 6.03
CA SER A 183 -8.55 13.92 5.51
C SER A 183 -8.15 12.76 6.43
N LEU A 184 -7.02 12.89 7.15
CA LEU A 184 -6.54 11.85 8.05
C LEU A 184 -7.55 11.56 9.18
N PRO A 185 -7.95 12.52 10.03
CA PRO A 185 -8.98 12.28 11.04
C PRO A 185 -10.36 11.98 10.46
N ILE A 186 -10.69 12.47 9.26
CA ILE A 186 -11.95 12.13 8.59
C ILE A 186 -11.98 10.64 8.24
N MET A 187 -10.94 10.12 7.59
CA MET A 187 -10.86 8.70 7.24
C MET A 187 -10.75 7.80 8.49
N ALA A 188 -10.07 8.26 9.54
CA ALA A 188 -9.95 7.51 10.79
C ALA A 188 -11.32 7.25 11.48
N LYS A 189 -12.35 8.07 11.22
CA LYS A 189 -13.71 7.82 11.70
C LYS A 189 -14.32 6.51 11.18
N ASN A 190 -13.79 5.95 10.10
CA ASN A 190 -14.19 4.61 9.61
C ASN A 190 -13.68 3.48 10.51
N GLY A 191 -12.82 3.78 11.49
CA GLY A 191 -12.22 2.83 12.42
C GLY A 191 -10.95 2.16 11.89
N TYR A 192 -10.70 2.11 10.60
CA TYR A 192 -9.51 1.48 10.01
C TYR A 192 -8.26 2.35 10.17
N PRO A 193 -7.06 1.74 10.31
CA PRO A 193 -5.81 2.48 10.37
C PRO A 193 -5.59 3.33 9.11
N VAL A 194 -5.14 4.56 9.32
CA VAL A 194 -4.87 5.53 8.25
C VAL A 194 -3.37 5.64 8.01
N ILE A 195 -2.98 5.52 6.75
CA ILE A 195 -1.61 5.69 6.27
C ILE A 195 -1.51 7.03 5.53
N PHE A 196 -0.45 7.77 5.78
CA PHE A 196 -0.12 8.97 5.01
C PHE A 196 1.03 8.67 4.05
N ASP A 197 0.76 8.77 2.74
CA ASP A 197 1.77 8.62 1.70
C ASP A 197 2.46 9.96 1.47
N ALA A 198 3.50 10.23 2.24
CA ALA A 198 4.26 11.48 2.19
C ALA A 198 5.03 11.67 0.87
N THR A 199 5.28 10.60 0.13
CA THR A 199 6.00 10.64 -1.15
C THR A 199 5.11 11.10 -2.30
N HIS A 200 3.97 10.42 -2.48
CA HIS A 200 3.10 10.67 -3.64
C HIS A 200 2.16 11.86 -3.44
N SER A 201 1.97 12.32 -2.21
CA SER A 201 1.12 13.49 -1.92
C SER A 201 1.72 14.82 -2.40
N VAL A 202 3.04 14.84 -2.68
CA VAL A 202 3.76 16.01 -3.22
C VAL A 202 4.21 15.81 -4.67
N GLN A 203 3.72 14.75 -5.31
CA GLN A 203 4.01 14.46 -6.72
C GLN A 203 3.31 15.48 -7.63
N GLN A 204 3.95 15.85 -8.72
CA GLN A 204 3.32 16.54 -9.84
C GLN A 204 2.92 15.48 -10.87
N PRO A 205 1.62 15.13 -10.98
CA PRO A 205 1.15 14.15 -11.96
C PRO A 205 1.22 14.73 -13.37
N GLY A 206 1.66 13.95 -14.34
CA GLY A 206 1.77 14.35 -15.74
C GLY A 206 2.90 13.68 -16.46
#